data_7449ff9b74fdc962479fdf6b13a7a950
#
_entry.id   7449ff9b74fdc962479fdf6b13a7a950
#
_cell.length_a   1.000
_cell.length_b   1.000
_cell.length_c   1.000
_cell.angle_alpha   90.00
_cell.angle_beta   90.00
_cell.angle_gamma   90.00
#
_symmetry.space_group_name_H-M   'P 1'
#
loop_
_entity.id
_entity.type
_entity.pdbx_description
1 polymer ?
#
loop_
_entity_poly.entity_id
_entity_poly.type
_entity_poly.pdbx_seq_one_letter_code
_entity_poly.pdbx_strand_id
1 'polypeptide(L)'
;YILSMATLYHPYEVAFLIIDFKGGGMANQFKNLPHTLGIITDIDGKEINRSLISIKAELDRRKRLFAIAGVDHIDKYIRVYKAGKIDVALPHLIIIVDEFAELKAMFPDFMSELISAARIGRSLGVHLILATQKPSGQVSDQIWSNTKFRLCLKVQTPEDSKEVIKSPLASEIKEAGRAYLMVGNNEIFELFQSAYSGAAANTDESFMQKEFSISKVNLSGKRTVIYQRKKKKSQHDSISQKDAISNWIIDYLSLIHISEPTR
;
A
#
# COMPACT_ATOMS: atom_id res chain seq x y z
N TYR A 1 -3.55 0.43 -1.41
CA TYR A 1 -2.30 1.17 -1.58
C TYR A 1 -1.20 0.28 -2.17
N ILE A 2 -0.75 -0.80 -1.49
CA ILE A 2 0.34 -1.68 -1.96
C ILE A 2 0.06 -2.19 -3.38
N LEU A 3 -1.12 -2.75 -3.63
CA LEU A 3 -1.51 -3.23 -4.96
C LEU A 3 -1.50 -2.13 -6.02
N SER A 4 -2.03 -0.95 -5.71
CA SER A 4 -2.01 0.18 -6.65
C SER A 4 -0.59 0.60 -7.02
N MET A 5 0.32 0.63 -6.04
CA MET A 5 1.73 0.93 -6.31
C MET A 5 2.38 -0.16 -7.14
N ALA A 6 2.13 -1.44 -6.79
CA ALA A 6 2.71 -2.58 -7.50
C ALA A 6 2.19 -2.75 -8.93
N THR A 7 0.99 -2.24 -9.25
CA THR A 7 0.46 -2.23 -10.62
C THR A 7 0.96 -1.06 -11.45
N LEU A 8 1.29 0.06 -10.82
CA LEU A 8 1.69 1.30 -11.51
C LEU A 8 3.19 1.42 -11.72
N TYR A 9 3.99 0.78 -10.85
CA TYR A 9 5.44 0.94 -10.82
C TYR A 9 6.14 -0.42 -10.85
N HIS A 10 7.28 -0.46 -11.53
CA HIS A 10 8.13 -1.64 -11.55
C HIS A 10 8.87 -1.83 -10.21
N PRO A 11 9.29 -3.06 -9.81
CA PRO A 11 10.11 -3.30 -8.60
C PRO A 11 11.42 -2.50 -8.56
N TYR A 12 11.94 -2.08 -9.71
CA TYR A 12 13.09 -1.18 -9.80
C TYR A 12 12.76 0.29 -9.48
N GLU A 13 11.49 0.65 -9.39
CA GLU A 13 11.03 2.00 -9.07
C GLU A 13 10.48 2.10 -7.65
N VAL A 14 9.77 1.05 -7.19
CA VAL A 14 9.16 1.00 -5.85
C VAL A 14 9.35 -0.38 -5.23
N ALA A 15 9.74 -0.40 -3.97
CA ALA A 15 9.87 -1.62 -3.18
C ALA A 15 9.30 -1.44 -1.77
N PHE A 16 8.83 -2.52 -1.15
CA PHE A 16 8.19 -2.50 0.16
C PHE A 16 8.99 -3.30 1.19
N LEU A 17 9.10 -2.74 2.39
CA LEU A 17 9.45 -3.45 3.62
C LEU A 17 8.24 -3.35 4.56
N ILE A 18 7.67 -4.47 4.97
CA ILE A 18 6.43 -4.50 5.75
C ILE A 18 6.74 -5.01 7.16
N ILE A 19 6.38 -4.24 8.17
CA ILE A 19 6.51 -4.59 9.59
C ILE A 19 5.08 -4.73 10.13
N ASP A 20 4.65 -5.97 10.41
CA ASP A 20 3.30 -6.31 10.85
C ASP A 20 3.36 -6.95 12.23
N PHE A 21 2.93 -6.19 13.23
CA PHE A 21 2.99 -6.57 14.64
C PHE A 21 1.92 -7.57 15.07
N LYS A 22 0.87 -7.76 14.25
CA LYS A 22 -0.30 -8.59 14.60
C LYS A 22 -0.25 -10.00 13.99
N GLY A 23 0.94 -10.61 13.95
CA GLY A 23 1.09 -12.00 13.49
C GLY A 23 1.06 -12.16 11.97
N GLY A 24 1.34 -11.10 11.22
CA GLY A 24 1.58 -11.17 9.78
C GLY A 24 0.36 -11.33 8.89
N GLY A 25 -0.84 -11.19 9.42
CA GLY A 25 -2.08 -11.40 8.64
C GLY A 25 -2.20 -10.46 7.44
N MET A 26 -1.79 -9.22 7.57
CA MET A 26 -1.75 -8.26 6.48
C MET A 26 -0.53 -8.48 5.58
N ALA A 27 0.65 -8.60 6.18
CA ALA A 27 1.92 -8.65 5.47
C ALA A 27 2.07 -9.91 4.60
N ASN A 28 1.65 -11.07 5.10
CA ASN A 28 1.74 -12.35 4.40
C ASN A 28 0.97 -12.36 3.07
N GLN A 29 -0.06 -11.52 2.92
CA GLN A 29 -0.83 -11.39 1.69
C GLN A 29 0.01 -10.84 0.52
N PHE A 30 1.11 -10.14 0.83
CA PHE A 30 1.98 -9.49 -0.14
C PHE A 30 3.38 -10.12 -0.23
N LYS A 31 3.58 -11.27 0.46
CA LYS A 31 4.88 -11.94 0.55
C LYS A 31 5.47 -12.30 -0.81
N ASN A 32 4.63 -12.70 -1.74
CA ASN A 32 5.07 -13.17 -3.06
C ASN A 32 5.16 -12.06 -4.11
N LEU A 33 4.79 -10.81 -3.77
CA LEU A 33 4.94 -9.70 -4.70
C LEU A 33 6.42 -9.42 -4.96
N PRO A 34 6.86 -9.28 -6.21
CA PRO A 34 8.25 -8.95 -6.56
C PRO A 34 8.75 -7.63 -5.95
N HIS A 35 7.83 -6.76 -5.57
CA HIS A 35 8.11 -5.48 -4.90
C HIS A 35 8.43 -5.63 -3.41
N THR A 36 8.15 -6.79 -2.80
CA THR A 36 8.33 -7.01 -1.36
C THR A 36 9.74 -7.48 -1.08
N LEU A 37 10.57 -6.62 -0.51
CA LEU A 37 11.96 -6.92 -0.13
C LEU A 37 12.05 -7.73 1.17
N GLY A 38 11.07 -7.56 2.05
CA GLY A 38 11.05 -8.27 3.32
C GLY A 38 9.78 -8.03 4.11
N ILE A 39 9.49 -8.98 4.98
CA ILE A 39 8.39 -8.94 5.92
C ILE A 39 8.93 -9.29 7.30
N ILE A 40 8.56 -8.49 8.30
CA ILE A 40 8.92 -8.69 9.71
C ILE A 40 7.61 -8.90 10.46
N THR A 41 7.35 -10.13 10.90
CA THR A 41 6.10 -10.49 11.58
C THR A 41 6.32 -11.05 12.96
N ASP A 42 7.49 -11.63 13.20
CA ASP A 42 7.85 -12.18 14.50
C ASP A 42 8.88 -11.24 15.14
N ILE A 43 8.46 -10.59 16.22
CA ILE A 43 9.20 -9.47 16.75
C ILE A 43 9.78 -9.86 18.11
N ASP A 44 10.87 -10.63 18.03
CA ASP A 44 11.79 -10.68 19.16
C ASP A 44 12.76 -9.48 19.09
N GLY A 45 13.31 -9.10 20.25
CA GLY A 45 14.22 -7.95 20.32
C GLY A 45 15.48 -8.09 19.43
N LYS A 46 15.82 -9.31 18.99
CA LYS A 46 16.97 -9.58 18.11
C LYS A 46 16.63 -9.27 16.66
N GLU A 47 15.46 -9.66 16.20
CA GLU A 47 15.02 -9.38 14.82
C GLU A 47 14.80 -7.89 14.58
N ILE A 48 14.26 -7.18 15.56
CA ILE A 48 14.11 -5.72 15.50
C ILE A 48 15.47 -5.02 15.36
N ASN A 49 16.44 -5.38 16.20
CA ASN A 49 17.78 -4.79 16.11
C ASN A 49 18.47 -5.10 14.77
N ARG A 50 18.31 -6.31 14.25
CA ARG A 50 18.84 -6.70 12.92
C ARG A 50 18.19 -5.89 11.80
N SER A 51 16.88 -5.68 11.89
CA SER A 51 16.13 -4.88 10.92
C SER A 51 16.62 -3.43 10.89
N LEU A 52 16.86 -2.83 12.05
CA LEU A 52 17.38 -1.47 12.14
C LEU A 52 18.78 -1.36 11.56
N ILE A 53 19.67 -2.33 11.87
CA ILE A 53 21.00 -2.40 11.27
C ILE A 53 20.90 -2.49 9.75
N SER A 54 19.99 -3.32 9.23
CA SER A 54 19.78 -3.48 7.80
C SER A 54 19.26 -2.20 7.14
N ILE A 55 18.35 -1.48 7.77
CA ILE A 55 17.85 -0.18 7.28
C ILE A 55 18.97 0.86 7.25
N LYS A 56 19.78 0.94 8.31
CA LYS A 56 20.93 1.86 8.36
C LYS A 56 21.97 1.51 7.27
N ALA A 57 22.27 0.23 7.09
CA ALA A 57 23.19 -0.23 6.05
C ALA A 57 22.69 0.10 4.63
N GLU A 58 21.36 0.00 4.40
CA GLU A 58 20.77 0.40 3.13
C GLU A 58 20.86 1.91 2.90
N LEU A 59 20.65 2.74 3.93
CA LEU A 59 20.86 4.19 3.80
C LEU A 59 22.30 4.53 3.42
N ASP A 60 23.27 3.85 4.00
CA ASP A 60 24.68 4.07 3.68
C ASP A 60 25.06 3.52 2.29
N ARG A 61 24.45 2.42 1.87
CA ARG A 61 24.56 1.92 0.49
C ARG A 61 24.05 2.96 -0.50
N ARG A 62 22.88 3.56 -0.24
CA ARG A 62 22.28 4.60 -1.08
C ARG A 62 23.17 5.84 -1.19
N LYS A 63 23.71 6.31 -0.07
CA LYS A 63 24.66 7.44 -0.07
C LYS A 63 25.89 7.17 -0.95
N ARG A 64 26.47 5.96 -0.85
CA ARG A 64 27.61 5.57 -1.70
C ARG A 64 27.23 5.56 -3.19
N LEU A 65 26.09 5.00 -3.54
CA LEU A 65 25.60 4.98 -4.92
C LEU A 65 25.35 6.37 -5.46
N PHE A 66 24.80 7.27 -4.64
CA PHE A 66 24.60 8.67 -5.03
C PHE A 66 25.92 9.40 -5.26
N ALA A 67 26.93 9.16 -4.41
CA ALA A 67 28.26 9.73 -4.60
C ALA A 67 28.89 9.24 -5.90
N ILE A 68 28.78 7.96 -6.24
CA ILE A 68 29.28 7.39 -7.51
C ILE A 68 28.53 8.02 -8.70
N ALA A 69 27.22 8.21 -8.58
CA ALA A 69 26.40 8.79 -9.64
C ALA A 69 26.52 10.32 -9.74
N GLY A 70 27.15 10.97 -8.77
CA GLY A 70 27.24 12.45 -8.71
C GLY A 70 25.89 13.14 -8.48
N VAL A 71 24.99 12.52 -7.73
CA VAL A 71 23.62 13.03 -7.46
C VAL A 71 23.36 13.16 -5.96
N ASP A 72 22.35 13.95 -5.61
CA ASP A 72 21.95 14.29 -4.23
C ASP A 72 20.52 13.82 -3.88
N HIS A 73 19.76 13.34 -4.88
CA HIS A 73 18.35 12.98 -4.72
C HIS A 73 17.99 11.75 -5.54
N ILE A 74 17.08 10.93 -5.00
CA ILE A 74 16.63 9.66 -5.63
C ILE A 74 16.08 9.87 -7.03
N ASP A 75 15.30 10.93 -7.28
CA ASP A 75 14.73 11.20 -8.60
C ASP A 75 15.81 11.49 -9.65
N LYS A 76 16.91 12.15 -9.25
CA LYS A 76 18.05 12.37 -10.12
C LYS A 76 18.77 11.05 -10.40
N TYR A 77 18.91 10.19 -9.38
CA TYR A 77 19.51 8.87 -9.53
C TYR A 77 18.71 8.00 -10.51
N ILE A 78 17.39 7.94 -10.35
CA ILE A 78 16.50 7.18 -11.24
C ILE A 78 16.60 7.68 -12.69
N ARG A 79 16.73 8.99 -12.91
CA ARG A 79 16.94 9.54 -14.28
C ARG A 79 18.28 9.10 -14.87
N VAL A 80 19.34 9.08 -14.08
CA VAL A 80 20.68 8.64 -14.52
C VAL A 80 20.66 7.14 -14.83
N TYR A 81 19.97 6.33 -14.01
CA TYR A 81 19.74 4.91 -14.26
C TYR A 81 18.95 4.68 -15.55
N LYS A 82 17.79 5.35 -15.72
CA LYS A 82 16.99 5.25 -16.95
C LYS A 82 17.70 5.72 -18.20
N ALA A 83 18.71 6.58 -18.07
CA ALA A 83 19.59 6.99 -19.18
C ALA A 83 20.73 6.00 -19.48
N GLY A 84 20.78 4.83 -18.80
CA GLY A 84 21.78 3.80 -19.00
C GLY A 84 23.20 4.19 -18.56
N LYS A 85 23.34 5.21 -17.69
CA LYS A 85 24.63 5.67 -17.19
C LYS A 85 25.11 4.92 -15.93
N ILE A 86 24.21 4.17 -15.32
CA ILE A 86 24.42 3.36 -14.13
C ILE A 86 23.66 2.05 -14.29
N ASP A 87 24.24 0.94 -13.89
CA ASP A 87 23.65 -0.40 -14.04
C ASP A 87 22.84 -0.85 -12.83
N VAL A 88 22.94 -0.15 -11.69
CA VAL A 88 22.27 -0.53 -10.44
C VAL A 88 20.95 0.23 -10.29
N ALA A 89 19.84 -0.48 -10.36
CA ALA A 89 18.53 0.09 -10.02
C ALA A 89 18.44 0.40 -8.52
N LEU A 90 17.77 1.50 -8.18
CA LEU A 90 17.54 1.92 -6.81
C LEU A 90 16.09 2.38 -6.65
N PRO A 91 15.19 1.51 -6.17
CA PRO A 91 13.79 1.86 -6.00
C PRO A 91 13.57 2.82 -4.82
N HIS A 92 12.45 3.55 -4.84
CA HIS A 92 11.89 4.12 -3.63
C HIS A 92 11.55 2.98 -2.66
N LEU A 93 12.12 3.02 -1.46
CA LEU A 93 11.84 2.05 -0.40
C LEU A 93 10.72 2.59 0.50
N ILE A 94 9.60 1.91 0.51
CA ILE A 94 8.47 2.24 1.36
C ILE A 94 8.43 1.26 2.53
N ILE A 95 8.73 1.76 3.73
CA ILE A 95 8.66 1.00 4.98
C ILE A 95 7.26 1.20 5.56
N ILE A 96 6.49 0.14 5.68
CA ILE A 96 5.11 0.15 6.20
C ILE A 96 5.13 -0.49 7.58
N VAL A 97 4.71 0.24 8.61
CA VAL A 97 4.55 -0.27 9.97
C VAL A 97 3.06 -0.35 10.27
N ASP A 98 2.54 -1.56 10.39
CA ASP A 98 1.17 -1.81 10.84
C ASP A 98 1.13 -1.81 12.38
N GLU A 99 0.24 -1.00 12.95
CA GLU A 99 0.08 -0.77 14.40
C GLU A 99 1.37 -0.27 15.09
N PHE A 100 1.87 0.88 14.63
CA PHE A 100 3.09 1.47 15.18
C PHE A 100 2.98 1.81 16.67
N ALA A 101 1.78 1.98 17.22
CA ALA A 101 1.57 2.29 18.63
C ALA A 101 2.06 1.13 19.53
N GLU A 102 1.77 -0.11 19.14
CA GLU A 102 2.27 -1.30 19.85
C GLU A 102 3.79 -1.43 19.73
N LEU A 103 4.32 -1.21 18.51
CA LEU A 103 5.76 -1.24 18.26
C LEU A 103 6.49 -0.20 19.13
N LYS A 104 5.96 1.02 19.21
CA LYS A 104 6.52 2.10 20.04
C LYS A 104 6.48 1.76 21.53
N ALA A 105 5.41 1.12 22.00
CA ALA A 105 5.28 0.75 23.40
C ALA A 105 6.28 -0.33 23.80
N MET A 106 6.52 -1.32 22.94
CA MET A 106 7.44 -2.43 23.21
C MET A 106 8.91 -2.07 22.92
N PHE A 107 9.17 -1.25 21.90
CA PHE A 107 10.51 -0.91 21.41
C PHE A 107 10.64 0.58 21.10
N PRO A 108 10.60 1.46 22.11
CA PRO A 108 10.63 2.92 21.91
C PRO A 108 11.90 3.40 21.21
N ASP A 109 13.04 2.81 21.52
CA ASP A 109 14.32 3.16 20.91
C ASP A 109 14.34 2.82 19.43
N PHE A 110 13.82 1.65 19.04
CA PHE A 110 13.68 1.25 17.64
C PHE A 110 12.83 2.24 16.87
N MET A 111 11.67 2.63 17.41
CA MET A 111 10.79 3.61 16.75
C MET A 111 11.47 4.96 16.58
N SER A 112 12.16 5.42 17.61
CA SER A 112 12.90 6.69 17.56
C SER A 112 13.98 6.69 16.48
N GLU A 113 14.72 5.60 16.36
CA GLU A 113 15.76 5.43 15.36
C GLU A 113 15.19 5.23 13.95
N LEU A 114 14.07 4.50 13.81
CA LEU A 114 13.38 4.32 12.52
C LEU A 114 12.88 5.66 11.97
N ILE A 115 12.26 6.49 12.81
CA ILE A 115 11.81 7.83 12.44
C ILE A 115 12.99 8.71 12.03
N SER A 116 14.10 8.65 12.76
CA SER A 116 15.32 9.37 12.43
C SER A 116 15.91 8.90 11.10
N ALA A 117 15.95 7.59 10.87
CA ALA A 117 16.41 7.00 9.62
C ALA A 117 15.53 7.42 8.43
N ALA A 118 14.21 7.44 8.58
CA ALA A 118 13.28 7.89 7.55
C ALA A 118 13.46 9.39 7.22
N ARG A 119 13.69 10.23 8.23
CA ARG A 119 13.98 11.65 8.03
C ARG A 119 15.24 11.87 7.19
N ILE A 120 16.33 11.18 7.52
CA ILE A 120 17.59 11.22 6.75
C ILE A 120 17.40 10.61 5.38
N GLY A 121 16.63 9.52 5.30
CA GLY A 121 16.37 8.75 4.09
C GLY A 121 15.49 9.43 3.05
N ARG A 122 14.86 10.57 3.37
CA ARG A 122 13.89 11.23 2.48
C ARG A 122 14.49 11.56 1.11
N SER A 123 15.63 12.20 1.05
CA SER A 123 16.34 12.49 -0.21
C SER A 123 16.88 11.23 -0.88
N LEU A 124 17.14 10.18 -0.08
CA LEU A 124 17.62 8.88 -0.53
C LEU A 124 16.49 7.96 -1.05
N GLY A 125 15.23 8.42 -1.05
CA GLY A 125 14.08 7.67 -1.50
C GLY A 125 13.58 6.63 -0.48
N VAL A 126 13.79 6.84 0.81
CA VAL A 126 13.22 6.00 1.87
C VAL A 126 12.04 6.73 2.51
N HIS A 127 10.89 6.08 2.50
CA HIS A 127 9.62 6.61 2.98
C HIS A 127 9.04 5.73 4.07
N LEU A 128 8.39 6.34 5.06
CA LEU A 128 7.78 5.64 6.19
C LEU A 128 6.28 5.86 6.18
N ILE A 129 5.51 4.78 6.26
CA ILE A 129 4.07 4.78 6.47
C ILE A 129 3.80 4.18 7.84
N LEU A 130 3.21 4.96 8.73
CA LEU A 130 2.82 4.54 10.07
C LEU A 130 1.31 4.37 10.12
N ALA A 131 0.84 3.16 10.39
CA ALA A 131 -0.57 2.87 10.61
C ALA A 131 -0.83 2.58 12.10
N THR A 132 -1.99 3.00 12.59
CA THR A 132 -2.47 2.68 13.93
C THR A 132 -3.99 2.75 14.00
N GLN A 133 -4.56 1.96 14.88
CA GLN A 133 -5.99 1.99 15.20
C GLN A 133 -6.33 3.04 16.28
N LYS A 134 -5.33 3.46 17.07
CA LYS A 134 -5.50 4.45 18.16
C LYS A 134 -4.46 5.56 18.03
N PRO A 135 -4.76 6.64 17.32
CA PRO A 135 -3.83 7.74 17.14
C PRO A 135 -3.62 8.56 18.42
N SER A 136 -4.68 8.68 19.27
CA SER A 136 -4.67 9.59 20.42
C SER A 136 -3.56 9.26 21.44
N GLY A 137 -2.71 10.25 21.68
CA GLY A 137 -1.61 10.17 22.65
C GLY A 137 -0.43 9.28 22.20
N GLN A 138 -0.51 8.65 21.03
CA GLN A 138 0.55 7.75 20.53
C GLN A 138 1.53 8.46 19.61
N VAL A 139 1.06 9.46 18.88
CA VAL A 139 1.86 10.19 17.89
C VAL A 139 2.54 11.37 18.55
N SER A 140 3.88 11.34 18.63
CA SER A 140 4.65 12.46 19.18
C SER A 140 4.69 13.66 18.23
N ASP A 141 4.93 14.85 18.78
CA ASP A 141 5.08 16.08 18.00
C ASP A 141 6.17 15.97 16.92
N GLN A 142 7.20 15.17 17.20
CA GLN A 142 8.25 14.88 16.22
C GLN A 142 7.73 14.12 15.00
N ILE A 143 6.79 13.19 15.18
CA ILE A 143 6.14 12.49 14.07
C ILE A 143 5.25 13.47 13.31
N TRP A 144 4.41 14.22 14.03
CA TRP A 144 3.49 15.18 13.40
C TRP A 144 4.21 16.23 12.57
N SER A 145 5.31 16.79 13.05
CA SER A 145 6.08 17.82 12.35
C SER A 145 6.75 17.29 11.06
N ASN A 146 7.04 16.01 11.00
CA ASN A 146 7.65 15.37 9.83
C ASN A 146 6.64 14.70 8.89
N THR A 147 5.37 14.64 9.27
CA THR A 147 4.31 13.97 8.48
C THR A 147 3.49 14.99 7.71
N LYS A 148 3.78 15.10 6.41
CA LYS A 148 3.03 15.97 5.50
C LYS A 148 1.67 15.37 5.09
N PHE A 149 1.62 14.06 4.89
CA PHE A 149 0.43 13.34 4.43
C PHE A 149 -0.22 12.63 5.62
N ARG A 150 -1.51 12.89 5.85
CA ARG A 150 -2.29 12.26 6.89
C ARG A 150 -3.56 11.70 6.30
N LEU A 151 -3.82 10.44 6.59
CA LEU A 151 -4.99 9.72 6.12
C LEU A 151 -5.76 9.21 7.33
N CYS A 152 -7.03 9.59 7.44
CA CYS A 152 -7.89 9.19 8.53
C CYS A 152 -9.10 8.44 7.99
N LEU A 153 -9.15 7.15 8.25
CA LEU A 153 -10.33 6.32 8.07
C LEU A 153 -11.34 6.62 9.20
N LYS A 154 -12.47 5.91 9.22
CA LYS A 154 -13.41 5.99 10.34
C LYS A 154 -12.69 5.72 11.66
N VAL A 155 -12.86 6.64 12.60
CA VAL A 155 -12.42 6.52 14.00
C VAL A 155 -13.63 6.54 14.94
N GLN A 156 -13.42 6.12 16.18
CA GLN A 156 -14.51 5.98 17.15
C GLN A 156 -14.92 7.31 17.74
N THR A 157 -13.96 8.19 18.00
CA THR A 157 -14.18 9.44 18.72
C THR A 157 -13.84 10.66 17.87
N PRO A 158 -14.52 11.81 18.08
CA PRO A 158 -14.15 13.06 17.45
C PRO A 158 -12.73 13.52 17.81
N GLU A 159 -12.25 13.15 19.00
CA GLU A 159 -10.91 13.48 19.51
C GLU A 159 -9.83 12.81 18.66
N ASP A 160 -9.99 11.51 18.38
CA ASP A 160 -9.09 10.74 17.50
C ASP A 160 -9.02 11.38 16.10
N SER A 161 -10.18 11.78 15.58
CA SER A 161 -10.26 12.47 14.29
C SER A 161 -9.52 13.81 14.30
N LYS A 162 -9.76 14.62 15.33
CA LYS A 162 -9.09 15.94 15.49
C LYS A 162 -7.58 15.82 15.64
N GLU A 163 -7.11 14.77 16.29
CA GLU A 163 -5.66 14.53 16.42
C GLU A 163 -5.00 14.33 15.07
N VAL A 164 -5.60 13.53 14.18
CA VAL A 164 -5.05 13.19 12.86
C VAL A 164 -5.24 14.32 11.84
N ILE A 165 -6.49 14.73 11.62
CA ILE A 165 -6.88 15.64 10.52
C ILE A 165 -7.34 17.02 10.99
N LYS A 166 -7.20 17.33 12.27
CA LYS A 166 -7.62 18.59 12.90
C LYS A 166 -9.12 18.92 12.75
N SER A 167 -9.93 17.89 12.43
CA SER A 167 -11.36 17.99 12.21
C SER A 167 -12.08 16.76 12.81
N PRO A 168 -13.33 16.86 13.32
CA PRO A 168 -14.07 15.72 13.86
C PRO A 168 -14.67 14.80 12.78
N LEU A 169 -14.60 15.17 11.51
CA LEU A 169 -15.36 14.58 10.40
C LEU A 169 -15.10 13.08 10.18
N ALA A 170 -13.92 12.57 10.51
CA ALA A 170 -13.64 11.15 10.32
C ALA A 170 -14.42 10.25 11.29
N SER A 171 -14.88 10.77 12.42
CA SER A 171 -15.77 10.03 13.33
C SER A 171 -17.20 9.85 12.78
N GLU A 172 -17.61 10.70 11.84
CA GLU A 172 -18.93 10.69 11.21
C GLU A 172 -19.01 9.77 9.99
N ILE A 173 -17.90 9.23 9.53
CA ILE A 173 -17.84 8.30 8.39
C ILE A 173 -18.66 7.04 8.71
N LYS A 174 -19.56 6.67 7.80
CA LYS A 174 -20.42 5.47 7.92
C LYS A 174 -19.93 4.35 7.02
N GLU A 175 -19.40 4.70 5.87
CA GLU A 175 -19.01 3.76 4.81
C GLU A 175 -17.62 3.17 5.08
N ALA A 176 -17.49 1.86 4.94
CA ALA A 176 -16.19 1.18 5.04
C ALA A 176 -15.26 1.61 3.89
N GLY A 177 -13.98 1.84 4.20
CA GLY A 177 -12.98 2.25 3.22
C GLY A 177 -13.06 3.72 2.81
N ARG A 178 -13.96 4.50 3.40
CA ARG A 178 -14.01 5.94 3.22
C ARG A 178 -13.02 6.62 4.14
N ALA A 179 -12.32 7.65 3.67
CA ALA A 179 -11.28 8.29 4.42
C ALA A 179 -11.10 9.76 4.03
N TYR A 180 -10.58 10.56 4.96
CA TYR A 180 -10.10 11.90 4.70
C TYR A 180 -8.58 11.87 4.46
N LEU A 181 -8.15 12.54 3.41
CA LEU A 181 -6.76 12.85 3.14
C LEU A 181 -6.51 14.33 3.48
N MET A 182 -5.54 14.58 4.35
CA MET A 182 -5.03 15.91 4.63
C MET A 182 -3.56 15.98 4.24
N VAL A 183 -3.19 17.01 3.49
CA VAL A 183 -1.81 17.27 3.08
C VAL A 183 -1.39 18.65 3.58
N GLY A 184 -0.23 18.70 4.23
CA GLY A 184 0.31 19.94 4.79
C GLY A 184 -0.60 20.56 5.85
N ASN A 185 -0.70 21.88 5.86
CA ASN A 185 -1.61 22.63 6.71
C ASN A 185 -2.88 23.00 5.95
N ASN A 186 -3.68 21.99 5.56
CA ASN A 186 -4.89 22.13 4.71
C ASN A 186 -4.61 22.59 3.27
N GLU A 187 -3.44 22.30 2.72
CA GLU A 187 -3.18 22.48 1.28
C GLU A 187 -4.14 21.58 0.45
N ILE A 188 -4.40 20.36 0.93
CA ILE A 188 -5.40 19.43 0.42
C ILE A 188 -6.17 18.88 1.61
N PHE A 189 -7.50 18.93 1.57
CA PHE A 189 -8.38 18.28 2.52
C PHE A 189 -9.54 17.66 1.76
N GLU A 190 -9.47 16.36 1.50
CA GLU A 190 -10.42 15.66 0.63
C GLU A 190 -10.97 14.39 1.26
N LEU A 191 -12.26 14.17 1.07
CA LEU A 191 -12.92 12.91 1.37
C LEU A 191 -12.87 12.02 0.13
N PHE A 192 -12.40 10.79 0.28
CA PHE A 192 -12.36 9.82 -0.82
C PHE A 192 -12.85 8.44 -0.40
N GLN A 193 -13.20 7.62 -1.38
CA GLN A 193 -13.55 6.21 -1.20
C GLN A 193 -12.44 5.33 -1.77
N SER A 194 -11.89 4.45 -0.93
CA SER A 194 -10.93 3.45 -1.41
C SER A 194 -11.63 2.33 -2.18
N ALA A 195 -10.95 1.73 -3.13
CA ALA A 195 -11.39 0.49 -3.75
C ALA A 195 -11.37 -0.67 -2.74
N TYR A 196 -12.26 -1.63 -2.92
CA TYR A 196 -12.32 -2.85 -2.11
C TYR A 196 -11.65 -4.01 -2.85
N SER A 197 -10.44 -4.36 -2.43
CA SER A 197 -9.65 -5.41 -3.07
C SER A 197 -10.08 -6.84 -2.71
N GLY A 198 -10.95 -7.00 -1.71
CA GLY A 198 -11.52 -8.29 -1.31
C GLY A 198 -12.73 -8.72 -2.16
N ALA A 199 -13.19 -7.92 -3.11
CA ALA A 199 -14.25 -8.31 -4.04
C ALA A 199 -13.82 -9.48 -4.90
N ALA A 200 -14.79 -10.27 -5.37
CA ALA A 200 -14.52 -11.36 -6.30
C ALA A 200 -13.95 -10.84 -7.61
N ALA A 201 -12.89 -11.48 -8.11
CA ALA A 201 -12.37 -11.20 -9.43
C ALA A 201 -13.30 -11.84 -10.47
N ASN A 202 -13.83 -11.01 -11.36
CA ASN A 202 -14.64 -11.49 -12.48
C ASN A 202 -13.70 -11.88 -13.64
N THR A 203 -13.26 -13.13 -13.65
CA THR A 203 -12.39 -13.67 -14.70
C THR A 203 -13.15 -14.25 -15.89
N ASP A 204 -14.46 -14.44 -15.78
CA ASP A 204 -15.29 -15.05 -16.82
C ASP A 204 -15.96 -14.00 -17.70
N GLU A 205 -15.86 -14.15 -19.02
CA GLU A 205 -16.62 -13.39 -20.02
C GLU A 205 -18.15 -13.49 -19.82
N SER A 206 -18.61 -14.52 -19.10
CA SER A 206 -20.02 -14.70 -18.73
C SER A 206 -20.57 -13.56 -17.84
N PHE A 207 -19.71 -12.82 -17.13
CA PHE A 207 -20.09 -11.67 -16.32
C PHE A 207 -20.40 -10.40 -17.13
N MET A 208 -19.87 -10.30 -18.34
CA MET A 208 -20.22 -9.21 -19.28
C MET A 208 -21.63 -9.37 -19.84
N GLN A 209 -22.25 -10.53 -19.65
CA GLN A 209 -23.58 -10.80 -20.12
C GLN A 209 -24.60 -10.32 -19.10
N LYS A 210 -25.18 -9.14 -19.37
CA LYS A 210 -26.28 -8.60 -18.55
C LYS A 210 -27.44 -9.60 -18.48
N GLU A 211 -27.99 -9.80 -17.30
CA GLU A 211 -29.29 -10.48 -17.17
C GLU A 211 -30.33 -9.67 -17.93
N PHE A 212 -31.02 -10.32 -18.83
CA PHE A 212 -32.14 -9.69 -19.51
C PHE A 212 -33.31 -10.65 -19.63
N SER A 213 -34.51 -10.12 -19.60
CA SER A 213 -35.74 -10.84 -19.82
C SER A 213 -36.52 -10.22 -20.98
N ILE A 214 -37.03 -11.05 -21.85
CA ILE A 214 -37.98 -10.64 -22.89
C ILE A 214 -39.37 -11.01 -22.38
N SER A 215 -40.25 -10.01 -22.30
CA SER A 215 -41.61 -10.22 -21.83
C SER A 215 -42.61 -9.77 -22.88
N LYS A 216 -43.65 -10.55 -23.09
CA LYS A 216 -44.82 -10.16 -23.84
C LYS A 216 -45.76 -9.35 -22.93
N VAL A 217 -46.19 -8.20 -23.37
CA VAL A 217 -47.15 -7.36 -22.70
C VAL A 217 -48.46 -7.45 -23.47
N ASN A 218 -49.54 -7.78 -22.80
CA ASN A 218 -50.89 -7.77 -23.39
C ASN A 218 -51.52 -6.38 -23.29
N LEU A 219 -52.68 -6.20 -23.95
CA LEU A 219 -53.39 -4.91 -23.93
C LEU A 219 -53.88 -4.46 -22.53
N SER A 220 -53.95 -5.37 -21.56
CA SER A 220 -54.26 -5.04 -20.15
C SER A 220 -53.02 -4.70 -19.34
N GLY A 221 -51.83 -4.60 -19.93
CA GLY A 221 -50.57 -4.29 -19.26
C GLY A 221 -49.90 -5.49 -18.54
N LYS A 222 -50.50 -6.69 -18.59
CA LYS A 222 -49.93 -7.89 -17.94
C LYS A 222 -48.70 -8.34 -18.69
N ARG A 223 -47.58 -8.50 -17.97
CA ARG A 223 -46.31 -8.98 -18.48
C ARG A 223 -46.18 -10.49 -18.29
N THR A 224 -45.82 -11.20 -19.34
CA THR A 224 -45.49 -12.62 -19.32
C THR A 224 -44.09 -12.79 -19.85
N VAL A 225 -43.16 -13.32 -19.03
CA VAL A 225 -41.77 -13.53 -19.43
C VAL A 225 -41.72 -14.68 -20.43
N ILE A 226 -41.23 -14.41 -21.66
CA ILE A 226 -41.04 -15.39 -22.73
C ILE A 226 -39.65 -15.99 -22.67
N TYR A 227 -38.65 -15.16 -22.35
CA TYR A 227 -37.28 -15.58 -22.26
C TYR A 227 -36.59 -14.85 -21.11
N GLN A 228 -35.83 -15.60 -20.31
CA GLN A 228 -35.00 -15.04 -19.28
C GLN A 228 -33.60 -15.69 -19.35
N ARG A 229 -32.60 -14.86 -19.56
CA ARG A 229 -31.22 -15.29 -19.44
C ARG A 229 -30.83 -15.26 -17.97
N LYS A 230 -30.74 -16.45 -17.35
CA LYS A 230 -30.25 -16.57 -15.96
C LYS A 230 -28.73 -16.61 -15.96
N LYS A 231 -28.10 -15.91 -15.00
CA LYS A 231 -26.70 -16.10 -14.70
C LYS A 231 -26.47 -17.58 -14.34
N LYS A 232 -25.58 -18.24 -15.04
CA LYS A 232 -25.04 -19.50 -14.53
C LYS A 232 -24.28 -19.17 -13.25
N LYS A 233 -24.68 -19.68 -12.12
CA LYS A 233 -23.86 -19.68 -10.91
C LYS A 233 -22.61 -20.47 -11.23
N SER A 234 -21.49 -19.81 -11.47
CA SER A 234 -20.20 -20.48 -11.54
C SER A 234 -19.92 -21.06 -10.14
N GLN A 235 -19.78 -22.34 -10.05
CA GLN A 235 -19.35 -23.07 -8.84
C GLN A 235 -17.83 -22.96 -8.62
N HIS A 236 -17.15 -22.07 -9.34
CA HIS A 236 -15.73 -21.81 -9.08
C HIS A 236 -15.59 -20.89 -7.88
N ASP A 237 -14.78 -21.29 -6.92
CA ASP A 237 -14.29 -20.43 -5.83
C ASP A 237 -13.76 -19.16 -6.47
N SER A 238 -14.48 -18.07 -6.27
CA SER A 238 -14.10 -16.78 -6.86
C SER A 238 -12.86 -16.27 -6.16
N ILE A 239 -11.74 -16.28 -6.87
CA ILE A 239 -10.49 -15.66 -6.41
C ILE A 239 -10.77 -14.19 -6.11
N SER A 240 -10.22 -13.66 -5.02
CA SER A 240 -10.37 -12.23 -4.70
C SER A 240 -9.64 -11.37 -5.74
N GLN A 241 -10.11 -10.13 -5.96
CA GLN A 241 -9.41 -9.18 -6.82
C GLN A 241 -7.95 -8.97 -6.39
N LYS A 242 -7.70 -8.97 -5.08
CA LYS A 242 -6.37 -8.89 -4.51
C LYS A 242 -5.47 -10.02 -5.01
N ASP A 243 -5.95 -11.25 -4.92
CA ASP A 243 -5.17 -12.43 -5.32
C ASP A 243 -4.99 -12.49 -6.84
N ALA A 244 -6.03 -12.15 -7.59
CA ALA A 244 -5.97 -12.07 -9.05
C ALA A 244 -4.95 -11.04 -9.54
N ILE A 245 -4.95 -9.84 -8.95
CA ILE A 245 -3.99 -8.78 -9.28
C ILE A 245 -2.56 -9.20 -8.87
N SER A 246 -2.39 -9.78 -7.68
CA SER A 246 -1.09 -10.24 -7.22
C SER A 246 -0.51 -11.32 -8.14
N ASN A 247 -1.30 -12.31 -8.52
CA ASN A 247 -0.90 -13.36 -9.45
C ASN A 247 -0.55 -12.78 -10.81
N TRP A 248 -1.36 -11.86 -11.33
CA TRP A 248 -1.09 -11.19 -12.61
C TRP A 248 0.25 -10.45 -12.59
N ILE A 249 0.57 -9.72 -11.51
CA ILE A 249 1.84 -9.01 -11.37
C ILE A 249 3.01 -9.99 -11.37
N ILE A 250 2.88 -11.10 -10.61
CA ILE A 250 3.92 -12.13 -10.51
C ILE A 250 4.17 -12.76 -11.89
N ASP A 251 3.12 -13.15 -12.59
CA ASP A 251 3.20 -13.80 -13.89
C ASP A 251 3.80 -12.85 -14.94
N TYR A 252 3.32 -11.62 -14.99
CA TYR A 252 3.80 -10.60 -15.92
C TYR A 252 5.30 -10.31 -15.76
N LEU A 253 5.75 -10.13 -14.53
CA LEU A 253 7.16 -9.83 -14.26
C LEU A 253 8.05 -11.06 -14.45
N SER A 254 7.56 -12.28 -14.22
CA SER A 254 8.30 -13.52 -14.54
C SER A 254 8.54 -13.66 -16.04
N LEU A 255 7.57 -13.30 -16.86
CA LEU A 255 7.70 -13.34 -18.33
C LEU A 255 8.73 -12.33 -18.84
N ILE A 256 8.81 -11.14 -18.25
CA ILE A 256 9.83 -10.13 -18.62
C ILE A 256 11.24 -10.63 -18.31
N HIS A 257 11.44 -11.28 -17.17
CA HIS A 257 12.76 -11.85 -16.81
C HIS A 257 13.19 -13.00 -17.72
N ILE A 258 12.25 -13.72 -18.33
CA ILE A 258 12.56 -14.80 -19.30
C ILE A 258 12.90 -14.22 -20.67
N SER A 259 12.33 -13.07 -21.03
CA SER A 259 12.49 -12.46 -22.36
C SER A 259 13.65 -11.49 -22.48
N GLU A 260 14.22 -11.02 -21.39
CA GLU A 260 15.45 -10.22 -21.40
C GLU A 260 16.66 -11.16 -21.27
N PRO A 261 17.45 -11.33 -22.35
CA PRO A 261 18.72 -12.04 -22.24
C PRO A 261 19.60 -11.22 -21.27
N THR A 262 20.07 -11.89 -20.23
CA THR A 262 21.13 -11.39 -19.36
C THR A 262 22.26 -10.83 -20.21
N ARG A 263 22.36 -9.52 -20.25
CA ARG A 263 23.54 -8.81 -20.78
C ARG A 263 24.55 -8.64 -19.68
#